data_541d64ef89d77e9569d6a4cc3bc93a95
#
_entry.id   541d64ef89d77e9569d6a4cc3bc93a95
#
_cell.length_a   1.000
_cell.length_b   1.000
_cell.length_c   1.000
_cell.angle_alpha   90.00
_cell.angle_beta   90.00
_cell.angle_gamma   90.00
#
_symmetry.space_group_name_H-M   'P 1'
#
loop_
_entity.id
_entity.type
_entity.pdbx_description
1 polymer ?
#
loop_
_entity_poly.entity_id
_entity_poly.type
_entity_poly.pdbx_seq_one_letter_code
_entity_poly.pdbx_strand_id
1 'polypeptide(L)' 'NAICPGLIKTDFARKLWENSEAKERMEKDIPLRRLGDIEDLKGLAVYLASDASRYMTGQALTICGGANMWA' A
#
# COMPACT_ATOMS: atom_id res chain seq x y z
N ASN A 1 -16.05 1.33 -4.33
CA ASN A 1 -14.96 1.07 -3.39
C ASN A 1 -13.72 1.88 -3.74
N ALA A 2 -12.83 2.09 -2.80
CA ALA A 2 -11.58 2.81 -2.98
C ALA A 2 -10.41 2.00 -2.45
N ILE A 3 -9.26 2.12 -3.09
CA ILE A 3 -8.00 1.56 -2.59
C ILE A 3 -7.20 2.72 -2.02
N CYS A 4 -6.75 2.59 -0.77
CA CYS A 4 -5.94 3.59 -0.08
C CYS A 4 -4.55 3.00 0.17
N PRO A 5 -3.59 3.17 -0.76
CA PRO A 5 -2.26 2.63 -0.57
C PRO A 5 -1.45 3.42 0.45
N GLY A 6 -0.53 2.74 1.12
CA GLY A 6 0.45 3.39 1.96
C GLY A 6 1.65 3.84 1.14
N LEU A 7 2.84 3.69 1.71
CA LEU A 7 4.08 4.07 1.02
C LEU A 7 4.47 2.98 0.02
N ILE A 8 4.32 3.29 -1.25
CA ILE A 8 4.59 2.36 -2.35
C ILE A 8 5.77 2.88 -3.18
N LYS A 9 6.68 1.99 -3.53
CA LYS A 9 7.80 2.33 -4.40
C LYS A 9 7.29 2.54 -5.82
N THR A 10 7.09 3.80 -6.20
CA THR A 10 6.69 4.19 -7.55
C THR A 10 7.79 5.04 -8.18
N ASP A 11 7.80 5.15 -9.50
CA ASP A 11 8.76 6.03 -10.18
C ASP A 11 8.58 7.48 -9.74
N PHE A 12 7.35 7.90 -9.49
CA PHE A 12 7.03 9.25 -9.01
C PHE A 12 7.69 9.53 -7.65
N ALA A 13 7.75 8.54 -6.77
CA ALA A 13 8.32 8.67 -5.44
C ALA A 13 9.77 8.22 -5.36
N ARG A 14 10.43 8.00 -6.50
CA ARG A 14 11.78 7.43 -6.57
C ARG A 14 12.80 8.14 -5.69
N LYS A 15 12.78 9.47 -5.66
CA LYS A 15 13.74 10.25 -4.85
C LYS A 15 13.64 9.94 -3.37
N LEU A 16 12.46 9.55 -2.89
CA LEU A 16 12.24 9.21 -1.48
C LEU A 16 12.82 7.84 -1.14
N TRP A 17 12.58 6.83 -1.98
CA TRP A 17 12.99 5.47 -1.65
C TRP A 17 14.38 5.10 -2.16
N GLU A 18 14.99 5.89 -3.07
CA GLU A 18 16.39 5.70 -3.48
C GLU A 18 17.36 6.13 -2.39
N ASN A 19 16.98 7.08 -1.54
CA ASN A 19 17.81 7.50 -0.41
C ASN A 19 17.69 6.45 0.69
N SER A 20 18.78 5.71 0.95
CA SER A 20 18.75 4.60 1.89
C SER A 20 18.42 5.03 3.33
N GLU A 21 18.88 6.21 3.77
CA GLU A 21 18.57 6.70 5.11
C GLU A 21 17.09 7.05 5.25
N ALA A 22 16.52 7.73 4.25
CA ALA A 22 15.10 8.08 4.26
C ALA A 22 14.24 6.82 4.20
N LYS A 23 14.63 5.85 3.37
CA LYS A 23 13.92 4.58 3.25
C LYS A 23 13.92 3.82 4.57
N GLU A 24 15.07 3.73 5.23
CA GLU A 24 15.18 3.05 6.52
C GLU A 24 14.29 3.71 7.58
N ARG A 25 14.25 5.03 7.62
CA ARG A 25 13.38 5.75 8.55
C ARG A 25 11.90 5.44 8.31
N MET A 26 11.50 5.41 7.04
CA MET A 26 10.12 5.08 6.69
C MET A 26 9.79 3.64 7.06
N GLU A 27 10.71 2.71 6.78
CA GLU A 27 10.49 1.29 7.06
C GLU A 27 10.38 0.97 8.55
N LYS A 28 11.02 1.77 9.41
CA LYS A 28 10.91 1.57 10.87
C LYS A 28 9.49 1.77 11.38
N ASP A 29 8.74 2.66 10.75
CA ASP A 29 7.38 2.98 11.18
C ASP A 29 6.32 2.07 10.56
N ILE A 30 6.74 1.16 9.68
CA ILE A 30 5.85 0.22 9.03
C ILE A 30 5.97 -1.14 9.72
N PRO A 31 4.89 -1.69 10.30
CA PRO A 31 4.95 -2.99 10.97
C PRO A 31 5.56 -4.12 10.14
N LEU A 32 5.29 -4.17 8.83
CA LEU A 32 5.90 -5.18 7.97
C LEU A 32 7.33 -4.85 7.57
N ARG A 33 7.86 -3.69 8.01
CA ARG A 33 9.27 -3.29 7.86
C ARG A 33 9.75 -3.20 6.42
N ARG A 34 8.86 -2.88 5.50
CA ARG A 34 9.23 -2.63 4.11
C ARG A 34 8.23 -1.67 3.46
N LEU A 35 8.70 -0.96 2.45
CA LEU A 35 7.79 -0.20 1.58
C LEU A 35 7.03 -1.20 0.71
N GLY A 36 5.86 -0.80 0.24
CA GLY A 36 5.09 -1.63 -0.67
C GLY A 36 5.61 -1.52 -2.10
N ASP A 37 5.32 -2.52 -2.89
CA ASP A 37 5.56 -2.54 -4.33
C ASP A 37 4.21 -2.48 -5.05
N ILE A 38 4.24 -2.12 -6.32
CA ILE A 38 3.02 -2.14 -7.16
C ILE A 38 2.36 -3.51 -7.11
N GLU A 39 3.16 -4.58 -7.06
CA GLU A 39 2.65 -5.96 -6.96
C GLU A 39 1.75 -6.16 -5.74
N ASP A 40 2.00 -5.44 -4.66
CA ASP A 40 1.20 -5.55 -3.43
C ASP A 40 -0.23 -5.03 -3.63
N LEU A 41 -0.48 -4.24 -4.66
CA LEU A 41 -1.80 -3.67 -4.95
C LEU A 41 -2.59 -4.49 -5.97
N LYS A 42 -1.92 -5.31 -6.77
CA LYS A 42 -2.56 -6.00 -7.89
C LYS A 42 -3.67 -6.96 -7.48
N GLY A 43 -3.44 -7.74 -6.43
CA GLY A 43 -4.43 -8.72 -5.97
C GLY A 43 -5.74 -8.06 -5.57
N LEU A 44 -5.66 -6.94 -4.84
CA LEU A 44 -6.86 -6.21 -4.44
C LEU A 44 -7.55 -5.58 -5.64
N ALA A 45 -6.78 -5.02 -6.59
CA ALA A 45 -7.35 -4.43 -7.79
C ALA A 45 -8.13 -5.47 -8.60
N VAL A 46 -7.58 -6.66 -8.77
CA VAL A 46 -8.25 -7.77 -9.46
C VAL A 46 -9.51 -8.19 -8.71
N TYR A 47 -9.42 -8.34 -7.39
CA TYR A 47 -10.57 -8.69 -6.57
C TYR A 47 -11.71 -7.70 -6.75
N LEU A 48 -11.42 -6.40 -6.66
CA LEU A 48 -12.44 -5.36 -6.77
C LEU A 48 -13.01 -5.24 -8.19
N ALA A 49 -12.23 -5.60 -9.20
CA ALA A 49 -12.68 -5.57 -10.60
C ALA A 49 -13.42 -6.82 -11.03
N SER A 50 -13.48 -7.84 -10.18
CA SER A 50 -14.07 -9.14 -10.51
C SER A 50 -15.40 -9.37 -9.78
N ASP A 51 -16.13 -10.41 -10.20
CA ASP A 51 -17.36 -10.82 -9.54
C ASP A 51 -17.11 -11.32 -8.12
N ALA A 52 -15.87 -11.63 -7.76
CA ALA A 52 -15.53 -12.05 -6.41
C ALA A 52 -15.90 -10.99 -5.36
N SER A 53 -15.93 -9.72 -5.75
CA SER A 53 -16.27 -8.60 -4.86
C SER A 53 -17.73 -8.13 -5.04
N ARG A 54 -18.59 -8.92 -5.66
CA ARG A 54 -19.94 -8.47 -6.02
C ARG A 54 -20.83 -8.07 -4.84
N TYR A 55 -20.49 -8.48 -3.62
CA TYR A 55 -21.25 -8.11 -2.42
C TYR A 55 -20.56 -7.00 -1.62
N MET A 56 -19.59 -6.29 -2.22
CA MET A 56 -18.84 -5.23 -1.58
C MET A 56 -19.08 -3.89 -2.26
N THR A 57 -19.46 -2.88 -1.47
CA THR A 57 -19.60 -1.52 -1.97
C THR A 57 -19.37 -0.52 -0.83
N GLY A 58 -18.99 0.69 -1.16
CA GLY A 58 -18.81 1.76 -0.19
C GLY A 58 -17.62 1.58 0.74
N GLN A 59 -16.63 0.76 0.39
CA GLN A 59 -15.49 0.50 1.26
C GLN A 59 -14.23 1.22 0.81
N ALA A 60 -13.44 1.65 1.79
CA ALA A 60 -12.09 2.16 1.56
C ALA A 60 -11.13 1.14 2.15
N LEU A 61 -10.32 0.52 1.28
CA LEU A 61 -9.44 -0.59 1.66
C LEU A 61 -8.00 -0.11 1.68
N THR A 62 -7.38 -0.17 2.86
CA THR A 62 -6.02 0.32 3.06
C THR A 62 -5.01 -0.81 2.92
N ILE A 63 -3.98 -0.58 2.09
CA ILE A 63 -2.84 -1.50 1.93
C ILE A 63 -1.60 -0.71 2.29
N CYS A 64 -1.09 -0.88 3.51
CA CYS A 64 -0.04 -0.02 4.04
C CYS A 64 1.00 -0.75 4.90
N GLY A 65 1.01 -2.08 4.87
CA GLY A 65 1.93 -2.85 5.71
C GLY A 65 1.70 -2.67 7.21
N GLY A 66 0.54 -2.13 7.58
CA GLY A 66 0.17 -1.89 8.97
C GLY A 66 0.46 -0.47 9.46
N ALA A 67 0.97 0.41 8.61
CA ALA A 67 1.35 1.77 9.02
C ALA A 67 0.20 2.58 9.61
N ASN A 68 -1.05 2.31 9.19
CA ASN A 68 -2.23 3.01 9.71
C ASN A 68 -2.99 2.20 10.77
N MET A 69 -2.38 1.12 11.27
CA MET A 69 -3.07 0.18 12.15
C MET A 69 -3.59 0.81 13.44
N TRP A 70 -2.92 1.87 13.90
CA TRP A 70 -3.23 2.55 15.16
C TRP A 70 -3.81 3.95 14.94
N ALA A 71 -4.09 4.31 13.70
CA ALA A 71 -4.62 5.64 13.39
C ALA A 71 -6.12 5.74 13.71
#